data_d67b9eaf27525996d7039fffd07744a0
#
_entry.id   d67b9eaf27525996d7039fffd07744a0
#
_cell.length_a   1.000
_cell.length_b   1.000
_cell.length_c   1.000
_cell.angle_alpha   90.00
_cell.angle_beta   90.00
_cell.angle_gamma   90.00
#
_symmetry.space_group_name_H-M   'P 1'
#
loop_
_entity.id
_entity.type
_entity.pdbx_description
1 polymer ?
#
loop_
_entity_poly.entity_id
_entity_poly.type
_entity_poly.pdbx_seq_one_letter_code
_entity_poly.pdbx_strand_id
1 'polypeptide(L)'
;MRNNLLMRFTAISALVIAITYGVIASISIREDFNIDPLLRSESVQENIDEVGLNLIVDELDVDRGVMALTATPQLSGNQGISTSNGAFLKQSISFSFDVFSGPTLLDVPTGQFLGAQSLGLRLNGSPNNYPFDEYRSKFYATASSDFTEDGTTELIIRDKTEAIPGYSGTSHYLAFQDESTNIDLIKTDIAQGMGLIEWSFKRSTSTILAAFLLGGLMLIGAAVSSLMTISVLKGRRPPSINSLVWFAAFLFALFQVRNQLPGDPPNGIKFDLFIFYPVILLLIILIAINTELWSNRDDWDLENPNVAIGGKIKKPESYL
;
A
#
# COMPACT_ATOMS: atom_id res chain seq x y z
N MET A 1 39.18 -26.94 -1.40
CA MET A 1 37.77 -27.13 -1.74
C MET A 1 36.82 -26.16 -1.00
N ARG A 2 37.01 -25.91 0.30
CA ARG A 2 36.12 -25.04 1.13
C ARG A 2 36.04 -23.59 0.66
N ASN A 3 37.15 -22.98 0.21
CA ASN A 3 37.16 -21.59 -0.26
C ASN A 3 36.40 -21.38 -1.58
N ASN A 4 36.40 -22.37 -2.48
CA ASN A 4 35.66 -22.28 -3.74
C ASN A 4 34.13 -22.40 -3.50
N LEU A 5 33.72 -23.12 -2.48
CA LEU A 5 32.28 -23.23 -2.11
C LEU A 5 31.78 -21.92 -1.51
N LEU A 6 32.57 -21.30 -0.65
CA LEU A 6 32.24 -20.00 -0.01
C LEU A 6 32.16 -18.90 -1.06
N MET A 7 33.14 -18.87 -1.99
CA MET A 7 33.17 -17.89 -3.09
C MET A 7 32.00 -18.06 -4.08
N ARG A 8 31.58 -19.31 -4.32
CA ARG A 8 30.36 -19.57 -5.13
C ARG A 8 29.09 -19.14 -4.40
N PHE A 9 29.00 -19.37 -3.09
CA PHE A 9 27.83 -18.95 -2.29
C PHE A 9 27.70 -17.42 -2.23
N THR A 10 28.81 -16.70 -2.02
CA THR A 10 28.81 -15.22 -2.04
C THR A 10 28.49 -14.65 -3.42
N ALA A 11 29.00 -15.27 -4.49
CA ALA A 11 28.69 -14.85 -5.85
C ALA A 11 27.21 -15.08 -6.22
N ILE A 12 26.63 -16.23 -5.83
CA ILE A 12 25.21 -16.52 -6.05
C ILE A 12 24.34 -15.57 -5.24
N SER A 13 24.67 -15.30 -3.97
CA SER A 13 23.92 -14.35 -3.14
C SER A 13 23.98 -12.94 -3.72
N ALA A 14 25.13 -12.48 -4.15
CA ALA A 14 25.30 -11.16 -4.78
C ALA A 14 24.50 -11.06 -6.10
N LEU A 15 24.49 -12.15 -6.91
CA LEU A 15 23.73 -12.21 -8.16
C LEU A 15 22.21 -12.15 -7.88
N VAL A 16 21.72 -12.90 -6.89
CA VAL A 16 20.31 -12.89 -6.49
C VAL A 16 19.91 -11.50 -6.02
N ILE A 17 20.72 -10.85 -5.17
CA ILE A 17 20.47 -9.49 -4.70
C ILE A 17 20.45 -8.51 -5.89
N ALA A 18 21.40 -8.60 -6.80
CA ALA A 18 21.46 -7.72 -7.98
C ALA A 18 20.27 -7.90 -8.93
N ILE A 19 19.85 -9.14 -9.17
CA ILE A 19 18.66 -9.46 -9.98
C ILE A 19 17.40 -8.92 -9.30
N THR A 20 17.26 -9.15 -7.98
CA THR A 20 16.10 -8.68 -7.20
C THR A 20 16.02 -7.16 -7.23
N TYR A 21 17.15 -6.47 -7.02
CA TYR A 21 17.21 -5.01 -7.09
C TYR A 21 16.93 -4.48 -8.50
N GLY A 22 17.46 -5.13 -9.53
CA GLY A 22 17.19 -4.79 -10.93
C GLY A 22 15.73 -4.96 -11.32
N VAL A 23 15.08 -6.02 -10.84
CA VAL A 23 13.64 -6.26 -11.05
C VAL A 23 12.80 -5.22 -10.30
N ILE A 24 13.10 -4.93 -9.03
CA ILE A 24 12.41 -3.89 -8.26
C ILE A 24 12.56 -2.54 -8.95
N ALA A 25 13.78 -2.15 -9.33
CA ALA A 25 14.03 -0.88 -10.00
C ALA A 25 13.30 -0.78 -11.36
N SER A 26 13.23 -1.86 -12.14
CA SER A 26 12.54 -1.86 -13.43
C SER A 26 11.01 -1.80 -13.31
N ILE A 27 10.46 -2.29 -12.20
CA ILE A 27 9.01 -2.30 -11.94
C ILE A 27 8.56 -0.98 -11.30
N SER A 28 9.39 -0.37 -10.43
CA SER A 28 9.09 0.92 -9.78
C SER A 28 8.96 2.10 -10.76
N ILE A 29 9.39 1.94 -12.02
CA ILE A 29 9.32 3.00 -13.06
C ILE A 29 7.92 3.12 -13.68
N ARG A 30 6.99 2.21 -13.39
CA ARG A 30 5.65 2.17 -13.99
C ARG A 30 4.54 2.03 -12.94
N GLU A 31 4.42 3.01 -12.06
CA GLU A 31 3.17 3.24 -11.35
C GLU A 31 2.30 4.13 -12.23
N ASP A 32 1.64 3.53 -13.22
CA ASP A 32 0.78 4.27 -14.15
C ASP A 32 -0.61 4.43 -13.52
N PHE A 33 -1.00 5.67 -13.28
CA PHE A 33 -2.39 6.02 -13.07
C PHE A 33 -3.04 6.24 -14.44
N ASN A 34 -3.99 5.40 -14.82
CA ASN A 34 -4.67 5.47 -16.11
C ASN A 34 -5.95 6.28 -15.96
N ILE A 35 -5.93 7.51 -16.45
CA ILE A 35 -7.08 8.41 -16.47
C ILE A 35 -7.84 8.22 -17.79
N ASP A 36 -9.15 8.08 -17.70
CA ASP A 36 -10.04 8.04 -18.87
C ASP A 36 -9.77 9.27 -19.77
N PRO A 37 -9.65 9.10 -21.09
CA PRO A 37 -9.47 10.22 -22.02
C PRO A 37 -10.51 11.34 -21.86
N LEU A 38 -11.75 11.02 -21.48
CA LEU A 38 -12.79 12.03 -21.21
C LEU A 38 -12.45 12.90 -20.00
N LEU A 39 -11.81 12.34 -18.97
CA LEU A 39 -11.36 13.06 -17.78
C LEU A 39 -10.08 13.87 -18.02
N ARG A 40 -9.30 13.49 -19.03
CA ARG A 40 -8.03 14.12 -19.38
C ARG A 40 -8.22 15.28 -20.40
N SER A 41 -9.37 15.35 -21.06
CA SER A 41 -9.60 16.28 -22.15
C SER A 41 -9.45 17.73 -21.70
N GLU A 42 -8.40 18.38 -22.22
CA GLU A 42 -8.22 19.84 -22.18
C GLU A 42 -8.96 20.53 -23.35
N SER A 43 -9.67 19.77 -24.18
CA SER A 43 -10.37 20.29 -25.35
C SER A 43 -11.63 21.04 -24.94
N VAL A 44 -11.39 22.20 -24.37
CA VAL A 44 -12.41 23.20 -24.19
C VAL A 44 -12.56 23.92 -25.54
N GLN A 45 -13.70 23.78 -26.16
CA GLN A 45 -14.11 24.79 -27.14
C GLN A 45 -14.23 26.12 -26.39
N GLU A 46 -13.41 27.08 -26.73
CA GLU A 46 -13.21 28.37 -26.05
C GLU A 46 -14.48 29.23 -25.84
N ASN A 47 -15.65 28.77 -26.22
CA ASN A 47 -16.88 29.55 -26.29
C ASN A 47 -18.09 29.03 -25.49
N ILE A 48 -17.89 28.02 -24.61
CA ILE A 48 -18.99 27.52 -23.79
C ILE A 48 -18.76 27.97 -22.34
N ASP A 49 -19.84 28.48 -21.73
CA ASP A 49 -19.86 28.83 -20.31
C ASP A 49 -19.84 27.54 -19.47
N GLU A 50 -18.64 26.96 -19.27
CA GLU A 50 -18.41 25.72 -18.55
C GLU A 50 -18.01 25.97 -17.10
N VAL A 51 -18.55 25.17 -16.21
CA VAL A 51 -18.06 25.03 -14.85
C VAL A 51 -17.22 23.78 -14.79
N GLY A 52 -15.90 23.95 -14.59
CA GLY A 52 -14.96 22.86 -14.43
C GLY A 52 -14.71 22.53 -12.95
N LEU A 53 -14.48 21.26 -12.65
CA LEU A 53 -14.03 20.80 -11.35
C LEU A 53 -12.79 19.92 -11.53
N ASN A 54 -11.63 20.42 -11.12
CA ASN A 54 -10.40 19.63 -11.11
C ASN A 54 -10.31 18.85 -9.82
N LEU A 55 -10.15 17.54 -9.92
CA LEU A 55 -10.03 16.63 -8.80
C LEU A 55 -8.61 16.07 -8.71
N ILE A 56 -8.08 16.02 -7.50
CA ILE A 56 -6.78 15.42 -7.20
C ILE A 56 -6.98 14.50 -6.00
N VAL A 57 -6.70 13.22 -6.16
CA VAL A 57 -6.67 12.29 -5.02
C VAL A 57 -5.34 12.49 -4.29
N ASP A 58 -5.42 12.88 -3.03
CA ASP A 58 -4.26 13.21 -2.20
C ASP A 58 -3.73 11.97 -1.48
N GLU A 59 -4.64 11.17 -0.89
CA GLU A 59 -4.27 10.05 -0.03
C GLU A 59 -5.38 8.98 0.03
N LEU A 60 -4.96 7.72 0.23
CA LEU A 60 -5.85 6.59 0.52
C LEU A 60 -5.60 6.12 1.96
N ASP A 61 -6.49 6.44 2.87
CA ASP A 61 -6.50 5.91 4.24
C ASP A 61 -7.32 4.61 4.27
N VAL A 62 -6.62 3.51 4.07
CA VAL A 62 -7.21 2.18 3.99
C VAL A 62 -7.76 1.72 5.33
N ASP A 63 -7.14 2.14 6.44
CA ASP A 63 -7.54 1.78 7.80
C ASP A 63 -8.88 2.39 8.16
N ARG A 64 -9.09 3.65 7.77
CA ARG A 64 -10.34 4.37 8.00
C ARG A 64 -11.36 4.17 6.89
N GLY A 65 -10.95 3.60 5.76
CA GLY A 65 -11.80 3.46 4.59
C GLY A 65 -12.19 4.80 3.98
N VAL A 66 -11.24 5.74 3.93
CA VAL A 66 -11.45 7.10 3.41
C VAL A 66 -10.40 7.43 2.35
N MET A 67 -10.83 8.03 1.26
CA MET A 67 -10.00 8.64 0.24
C MET A 67 -10.05 10.16 0.41
N ALA A 68 -8.92 10.79 0.64
CA ALA A 68 -8.80 12.24 0.67
C ALA A 68 -8.70 12.78 -0.76
N LEU A 69 -9.51 13.78 -1.07
CA LEU A 69 -9.64 14.38 -2.38
C LEU A 69 -9.61 15.90 -2.27
N THR A 70 -8.85 16.55 -3.11
CA THR A 70 -8.91 18.01 -3.30
C THR A 70 -9.68 18.32 -4.58
N ALA A 71 -10.79 19.03 -4.42
CA ALA A 71 -11.62 19.56 -5.51
C ALA A 71 -11.33 21.06 -5.72
N THR A 72 -10.85 21.40 -6.90
CA THR A 72 -10.55 22.79 -7.27
C THR A 72 -11.45 23.22 -8.42
N PRO A 73 -12.41 24.11 -8.17
CA PRO A 73 -13.26 24.64 -9.22
C PRO A 73 -12.47 25.47 -10.22
N GLN A 74 -12.82 25.32 -11.48
CA GLN A 74 -12.25 26.07 -12.60
C GLN A 74 -13.40 26.59 -13.45
N LEU A 75 -13.40 27.88 -13.72
CA LEU A 75 -14.38 28.53 -14.58
C LEU A 75 -13.77 28.84 -15.94
N SER A 76 -14.51 28.54 -17.00
CA SER A 76 -14.14 28.79 -18.37
C SER A 76 -15.16 29.77 -18.99
N GLY A 77 -14.75 30.49 -20.03
CA GLY A 77 -15.64 31.42 -20.73
C GLY A 77 -15.90 32.77 -20.04
N ASN A 78 -17.09 33.33 -20.27
CA ASN A 78 -17.48 34.66 -19.75
C ASN A 78 -17.92 34.70 -18.29
N GLN A 79 -17.93 33.57 -17.60
CA GLN A 79 -18.58 33.38 -16.28
C GLN A 79 -17.73 33.78 -15.09
N GLY A 80 -16.43 33.86 -15.26
CA GLY A 80 -15.54 34.20 -14.16
C GLY A 80 -14.28 34.92 -14.57
N ILE A 81 -13.61 35.53 -13.61
CA ILE A 81 -12.24 36.00 -13.73
C ILE A 81 -11.41 34.88 -13.11
N SER A 82 -10.87 34.02 -13.96
CA SER A 82 -9.95 32.99 -13.51
C SER A 82 -8.61 33.59 -13.10
N THR A 83 -8.13 33.23 -11.92
CA THR A 83 -6.77 33.56 -11.49
C THR A 83 -5.97 32.25 -11.35
N SER A 84 -4.65 32.33 -11.22
CA SER A 84 -3.79 31.14 -11.05
C SER A 84 -4.15 30.28 -9.83
N ASN A 85 -4.90 30.80 -8.85
CA ASN A 85 -5.22 30.14 -7.58
C ASN A 85 -6.73 29.99 -7.33
N GLY A 86 -7.57 30.18 -8.36
CA GLY A 86 -9.02 30.05 -8.25
C GLY A 86 -9.76 31.03 -9.17
N ALA A 87 -11.04 31.21 -8.96
CA ALA A 87 -11.90 32.01 -9.80
C ALA A 87 -12.81 32.92 -8.97
N PHE A 88 -12.99 34.17 -9.44
CA PHE A 88 -14.04 35.06 -8.94
C PHE A 88 -15.29 34.88 -9.79
N LEU A 89 -16.41 34.63 -9.15
CA LEU A 89 -17.67 34.40 -9.85
C LEU A 89 -18.31 35.74 -10.31
N LYS A 90 -18.81 35.75 -11.51
CA LYS A 90 -19.69 36.83 -12.00
C LYS A 90 -21.15 36.62 -11.56
N GLN A 91 -21.52 35.39 -11.26
CA GLN A 91 -22.84 34.98 -10.78
C GLN A 91 -22.73 33.88 -9.74
N SER A 92 -23.79 33.65 -8.99
CA SER A 92 -23.80 32.60 -7.97
C SER A 92 -23.78 31.20 -8.59
N ILE A 93 -22.99 30.30 -8.01
CA ILE A 93 -22.94 28.89 -8.37
C ILE A 93 -23.05 28.06 -7.08
N SER A 94 -23.89 27.05 -7.12
CA SER A 94 -24.04 26.08 -6.05
C SER A 94 -23.55 24.72 -6.51
N PHE A 95 -22.61 24.16 -5.75
CA PHE A 95 -22.15 22.77 -5.93
C PHE A 95 -22.70 21.89 -4.85
N SER A 96 -23.19 20.73 -5.21
CA SER A 96 -23.54 19.67 -4.25
C SER A 96 -22.64 18.46 -4.49
N PHE A 97 -22.11 17.90 -3.38
CA PHE A 97 -21.21 16.76 -3.39
C PHE A 97 -21.77 15.66 -2.50
N ASP A 98 -21.69 14.41 -2.97
CA ASP A 98 -21.92 13.22 -2.12
C ASP A 98 -20.59 12.79 -1.50
N VAL A 99 -20.30 13.27 -0.30
CA VAL A 99 -19.03 13.07 0.39
C VAL A 99 -19.24 12.48 1.78
N PHE A 100 -18.28 11.69 2.24
CA PHE A 100 -18.27 11.14 3.59
C PHE A 100 -17.87 12.20 4.64
N SER A 101 -16.96 13.10 4.26
CA SER A 101 -16.55 14.22 5.11
C SER A 101 -16.18 15.43 4.24
N GLY A 102 -16.44 16.61 4.75
CA GLY A 102 -16.28 17.88 4.05
C GLY A 102 -17.60 18.55 3.74
N PRO A 103 -17.60 19.64 2.98
CA PRO A 103 -18.82 20.33 2.59
C PRO A 103 -19.64 19.50 1.61
N THR A 104 -20.92 19.27 1.92
CA THR A 104 -21.87 18.60 1.02
C THR A 104 -22.56 19.58 0.07
N LEU A 105 -22.63 20.83 0.46
CA LEU A 105 -23.16 21.94 -0.32
C LEU A 105 -22.20 23.12 -0.24
N LEU A 106 -21.89 23.70 -1.37
CA LEU A 106 -21.02 24.88 -1.48
C LEU A 106 -21.72 25.92 -2.31
N ASP A 107 -22.34 26.90 -1.66
CA ASP A 107 -22.95 28.05 -2.30
C ASP A 107 -21.94 29.17 -2.39
N VAL A 108 -21.61 29.59 -3.60
CA VAL A 108 -20.64 30.65 -3.85
C VAL A 108 -21.35 31.82 -4.50
N PRO A 109 -21.59 32.90 -3.74
CA PRO A 109 -22.25 34.10 -4.25
C PRO A 109 -21.35 34.89 -5.20
N THR A 110 -21.98 35.72 -6.00
CA THR A 110 -21.32 36.62 -6.95
C THR A 110 -20.19 37.43 -6.30
N GLY A 111 -19.07 37.53 -6.99
CA GLY A 111 -17.90 38.29 -6.56
C GLY A 111 -17.05 37.62 -5.47
N GLN A 112 -17.41 36.43 -5.01
CA GLN A 112 -16.58 35.66 -4.10
C GLN A 112 -15.59 34.79 -4.83
N PHE A 113 -14.49 34.48 -4.13
CA PHE A 113 -13.44 33.58 -4.59
C PHE A 113 -13.81 32.15 -4.29
N LEU A 114 -13.66 31.29 -5.28
CA LEU A 114 -13.87 29.85 -5.15
C LEU A 114 -12.52 29.15 -5.08
N GLY A 115 -12.09 28.79 -3.88
CA GLY A 115 -10.83 28.07 -3.64
C GLY A 115 -10.98 26.57 -3.64
N ALA A 116 -9.85 25.86 -3.55
CA ALA A 116 -9.80 24.42 -3.41
C ALA A 116 -10.51 23.95 -2.13
N GLN A 117 -11.26 22.86 -2.25
CA GLN A 117 -11.98 22.21 -1.15
C GLN A 117 -11.40 20.82 -0.88
N SER A 118 -11.13 20.53 0.38
CA SER A 118 -10.73 19.19 0.79
C SER A 118 -11.96 18.36 1.14
N LEU A 119 -12.10 17.22 0.49
CA LEU A 119 -13.25 16.32 0.59
C LEU A 119 -12.74 14.93 1.00
N GLY A 120 -13.54 14.21 1.78
CA GLY A 120 -13.28 12.80 2.08
C GLY A 120 -14.36 11.92 1.46
N LEU A 121 -13.96 10.97 0.66
CA LEU A 121 -14.84 10.00 0.03
C LEU A 121 -14.74 8.64 0.70
N ARG A 122 -15.82 7.87 0.64
CA ARG A 122 -15.80 6.51 1.14
C ARG A 122 -14.98 5.62 0.22
N LEU A 123 -13.99 4.94 0.81
CA LEU A 123 -13.18 3.93 0.11
C LEU A 123 -13.77 2.55 0.38
N ASN A 124 -14.31 1.92 -0.66
CA ASN A 124 -14.87 0.58 -0.59
C ASN A 124 -13.83 -0.45 -0.99
N GLY A 125 -13.51 -1.37 -0.11
CA GLY A 125 -12.52 -2.42 -0.32
C GLY A 125 -12.23 -3.16 0.96
N SER A 126 -11.36 -4.17 0.89
CA SER A 126 -10.96 -4.94 2.06
C SER A 126 -9.46 -5.17 2.07
N PRO A 127 -8.75 -4.68 3.10
CA PRO A 127 -7.32 -4.90 3.24
C PRO A 127 -6.94 -6.36 3.53
N ASN A 128 -7.93 -7.20 3.86
CA ASN A 128 -7.69 -8.60 4.23
C ASN A 128 -6.97 -9.42 3.15
N ASN A 129 -7.09 -9.02 1.88
CA ASN A 129 -6.48 -9.73 0.76
C ASN A 129 -5.07 -9.22 0.40
N TYR A 130 -4.48 -8.38 1.26
CA TYR A 130 -3.12 -7.89 1.05
C TYR A 130 -2.14 -9.01 0.64
N PRO A 131 -1.27 -8.81 -0.37
CA PRO A 131 -1.06 -7.60 -1.18
C PRO A 131 -1.89 -7.54 -2.48
N PHE A 132 -3.02 -8.26 -2.58
CA PHE A 132 -3.93 -8.30 -3.74
C PHE A 132 -5.26 -7.60 -3.45
N ASP A 133 -5.24 -6.63 -2.56
CA ASP A 133 -6.39 -5.83 -2.17
C ASP A 133 -6.74 -4.80 -3.26
N GLU A 134 -8.04 -4.63 -3.48
CA GLU A 134 -8.60 -3.67 -4.42
C GLU A 134 -9.55 -2.72 -3.69
N TYR A 135 -9.53 -1.45 -4.10
CA TYR A 135 -10.33 -0.39 -3.51
C TYR A 135 -11.05 0.40 -4.59
N ARG A 136 -12.27 0.84 -4.30
CA ARG A 136 -13.06 1.67 -5.21
C ARG A 136 -13.67 2.82 -4.44
N SER A 137 -13.77 3.96 -5.11
CA SER A 137 -14.44 5.15 -4.60
C SER A 137 -15.25 5.79 -5.71
N LYS A 138 -16.42 6.34 -5.38
CA LYS A 138 -17.27 7.08 -6.31
C LYS A 138 -17.44 8.51 -5.79
N PHE A 139 -17.47 9.44 -6.71
CA PHE A 139 -17.71 10.85 -6.44
C PHE A 139 -18.85 11.34 -7.31
N TYR A 140 -19.85 11.88 -6.67
CA TYR A 140 -20.99 12.51 -7.29
C TYR A 140 -20.89 14.02 -7.07
N ALA A 141 -21.02 14.78 -8.13
CA ALA A 141 -21.09 16.22 -8.06
C ALA A 141 -22.21 16.75 -8.94
N THR A 142 -22.90 17.76 -8.47
CA THR A 142 -23.82 18.54 -9.28
C THR A 142 -23.48 20.00 -9.19
N ALA A 143 -23.69 20.74 -10.27
CA ALA A 143 -23.55 22.17 -10.32
C ALA A 143 -24.85 22.80 -10.81
N SER A 144 -25.28 23.83 -10.13
CA SER A 144 -26.41 24.67 -10.52
C SER A 144 -26.02 26.13 -10.50
N SER A 145 -26.58 26.93 -11.39
CA SER A 145 -26.33 28.37 -11.44
C SER A 145 -27.61 29.14 -11.77
N ASP A 146 -27.65 30.41 -11.40
CA ASP A 146 -28.74 31.30 -11.73
C ASP A 146 -28.70 31.79 -13.22
N PHE A 147 -27.83 31.17 -14.03
CA PHE A 147 -27.57 31.62 -15.44
C PHE A 147 -28.62 31.19 -16.43
N THR A 148 -29.21 30.01 -16.21
CA THR A 148 -30.15 29.42 -17.16
C THR A 148 -31.55 29.46 -16.58
N GLU A 149 -32.57 29.62 -17.46
CA GLU A 149 -33.98 29.57 -17.05
C GLU A 149 -34.31 28.23 -16.32
N ASP A 150 -33.56 27.19 -16.63
CA ASP A 150 -33.71 25.83 -16.02
C ASP A 150 -32.79 25.59 -14.81
N GLY A 151 -31.93 26.58 -14.44
CA GLY A 151 -30.99 26.47 -13.31
C GLY A 151 -29.86 25.47 -13.51
N THR A 152 -29.72 24.86 -14.70
CA THR A 152 -28.68 23.88 -15.03
C THR A 152 -27.45 24.56 -15.65
N THR A 153 -26.26 24.09 -15.33
CA THR A 153 -25.02 24.54 -15.96
C THR A 153 -24.16 23.32 -16.29
N GLU A 154 -23.45 23.37 -17.40
CA GLU A 154 -22.59 22.26 -17.79
C GLU A 154 -21.47 22.07 -16.75
N LEU A 155 -21.34 20.85 -16.22
CA LEU A 155 -20.31 20.49 -15.25
C LEU A 155 -19.30 19.54 -15.87
N ILE A 156 -18.08 20.00 -16.07
CA ILE A 156 -16.98 19.16 -16.55
C ILE A 156 -16.05 18.84 -15.40
N ILE A 157 -15.90 17.55 -15.09
CA ILE A 157 -14.96 17.09 -14.08
C ILE A 157 -13.69 16.60 -14.78
N ARG A 158 -12.53 17.04 -14.26
CA ARG A 158 -11.21 16.64 -14.74
C ARG A 158 -10.44 15.99 -13.61
N ASP A 159 -9.98 14.77 -13.85
CA ASP A 159 -9.09 14.09 -12.91
C ASP A 159 -7.64 14.48 -13.21
N LYS A 160 -6.99 15.10 -12.25
CA LYS A 160 -5.58 15.48 -12.28
C LYS A 160 -4.76 14.71 -11.24
N THR A 161 -5.27 13.57 -10.83
CA THR A 161 -4.60 12.71 -9.86
C THR A 161 -3.25 12.25 -10.43
N GLU A 162 -2.20 12.47 -9.66
CA GLU A 162 -0.88 11.94 -9.93
C GLU A 162 -0.77 10.50 -9.40
N ALA A 163 0.38 9.86 -9.65
CA ALA A 163 0.63 8.52 -9.13
C ALA A 163 0.58 8.52 -7.59
N ILE A 164 -0.24 7.63 -7.03
CA ILE A 164 -0.33 7.44 -5.58
C ILE A 164 0.67 6.37 -5.17
N PRO A 165 1.62 6.67 -4.26
CA PRO A 165 2.65 5.72 -3.87
C PRO A 165 2.08 4.39 -3.40
N GLY A 166 2.56 3.29 -3.97
CA GLY A 166 2.14 1.93 -3.61
C GLY A 166 0.86 1.44 -4.28
N TYR A 167 0.21 2.26 -5.10
CA TYR A 167 -1.01 1.91 -5.83
C TYR A 167 -0.89 2.22 -7.32
N SER A 168 -1.54 1.40 -8.13
CA SER A 168 -1.93 1.73 -9.50
C SER A 168 -3.43 2.00 -9.52
N GLY A 169 -3.86 3.00 -10.26
CA GLY A 169 -5.25 3.41 -10.27
C GLY A 169 -5.79 3.61 -11.67
N THR A 170 -7.11 3.53 -11.79
CA THR A 170 -7.87 3.92 -12.97
C THR A 170 -9.03 4.79 -12.55
N SER A 171 -9.33 5.82 -13.32
CA SER A 171 -10.54 6.63 -13.15
C SER A 171 -11.38 6.61 -14.41
N HIS A 172 -12.69 6.55 -14.24
CA HIS A 172 -13.67 6.50 -15.32
C HIS A 172 -14.85 7.41 -15.01
N TYR A 173 -15.38 8.07 -16.03
CA TYR A 173 -16.71 8.63 -15.99
C TYR A 173 -17.74 7.51 -16.05
N LEU A 174 -18.81 7.67 -15.28
CA LEU A 174 -20.00 6.83 -15.35
C LEU A 174 -21.22 7.70 -15.63
N ALA A 175 -22.20 7.14 -16.33
CA ALA A 175 -23.52 7.75 -16.47
C ALA A 175 -24.30 7.62 -15.15
N PHE A 176 -24.95 8.70 -14.73
CA PHE A 176 -25.60 8.79 -13.43
C PHE A 176 -26.76 7.79 -13.27
N GLN A 177 -27.57 7.62 -14.31
CA GLN A 177 -28.75 6.74 -14.25
C GLN A 177 -28.42 5.25 -14.37
N ASP A 178 -27.37 4.89 -15.10
CA ASP A 178 -27.09 3.50 -15.48
C ASP A 178 -25.73 3.01 -14.93
N GLU A 179 -24.97 3.89 -14.29
CA GLU A 179 -23.59 3.62 -13.83
C GLU A 179 -22.73 2.91 -14.90
N SER A 180 -23.01 3.20 -16.17
CA SER A 180 -22.29 2.64 -17.31
C SER A 180 -21.32 3.65 -17.91
N THR A 181 -20.39 3.17 -18.71
CA THR A 181 -19.46 4.01 -19.48
C THR A 181 -20.05 4.45 -20.83
N ASN A 182 -21.37 4.56 -20.96
CA ASN A 182 -22.02 4.99 -22.17
C ASN A 182 -21.80 6.51 -22.39
N ILE A 183 -21.04 6.86 -23.43
CA ILE A 183 -20.61 8.23 -23.74
C ILE A 183 -21.78 9.18 -23.96
N ASP A 184 -22.85 8.73 -24.59
CA ASP A 184 -24.00 9.61 -24.88
C ASP A 184 -24.77 9.98 -23.61
N LEU A 185 -24.94 9.03 -22.69
CA LEU A 185 -25.53 9.28 -21.37
C LEU A 185 -24.62 10.20 -20.53
N ILE A 186 -23.32 9.96 -20.52
CA ILE A 186 -22.35 10.80 -19.80
C ILE A 186 -22.41 12.25 -20.30
N LYS A 187 -22.46 12.46 -21.60
CA LYS A 187 -22.58 13.82 -22.17
C LYS A 187 -23.90 14.50 -21.79
N THR A 188 -24.99 13.73 -21.71
CA THR A 188 -26.28 14.23 -21.26
C THR A 188 -26.21 14.66 -19.78
N ASP A 189 -25.60 13.86 -18.92
CA ASP A 189 -25.42 14.16 -17.51
C ASP A 189 -24.54 15.41 -17.32
N ILE A 190 -23.42 15.52 -18.05
CA ILE A 190 -22.55 16.70 -18.04
C ILE A 190 -23.32 17.96 -18.42
N ALA A 191 -24.11 17.90 -19.49
CA ALA A 191 -24.94 19.04 -19.95
C ALA A 191 -26.01 19.44 -18.94
N GLN A 192 -26.46 18.50 -18.08
CA GLN A 192 -27.40 18.71 -16.99
C GLN A 192 -26.72 19.13 -15.67
N GLY A 193 -25.42 19.41 -15.69
CA GLY A 193 -24.67 19.79 -14.50
C GLY A 193 -24.38 18.66 -13.53
N MET A 194 -24.41 17.43 -14.01
CA MET A 194 -24.15 16.22 -13.20
C MET A 194 -22.85 15.55 -13.61
N GLY A 195 -22.08 15.08 -12.62
CA GLY A 195 -20.87 14.31 -12.86
C GLY A 195 -20.72 13.15 -11.87
N LEU A 196 -20.39 12.00 -12.42
CA LEU A 196 -20.11 10.80 -11.65
C LEU A 196 -18.76 10.22 -12.12
N ILE A 197 -17.83 10.07 -11.18
CA ILE A 197 -16.53 9.44 -11.42
C ILE A 197 -16.37 8.25 -10.47
N GLU A 198 -15.83 7.17 -10.99
CA GLU A 198 -15.37 6.03 -10.20
C GLU A 198 -13.86 5.90 -10.33
N TRP A 199 -13.18 5.78 -9.19
CA TRP A 199 -11.80 5.38 -9.10
C TRP A 199 -11.69 3.94 -8.65
N SER A 200 -10.77 3.20 -9.25
CA SER A 200 -10.38 1.85 -8.85
C SER A 200 -8.88 1.81 -8.60
N PHE A 201 -8.49 1.37 -7.42
CA PHE A 201 -7.10 1.28 -6.97
C PHE A 201 -6.74 -0.17 -6.69
N LYS A 202 -5.56 -0.57 -7.14
CA LYS A 202 -4.93 -1.87 -6.85
C LYS A 202 -3.53 -1.62 -6.34
N ARG A 203 -2.99 -2.55 -5.56
CA ARG A 203 -1.58 -2.45 -5.17
C ARG A 203 -0.69 -2.47 -6.41
N SER A 204 0.33 -1.60 -6.41
CA SER A 204 1.31 -1.59 -7.48
C SER A 204 2.12 -2.89 -7.50
N THR A 205 2.66 -3.25 -8.65
CA THR A 205 3.49 -4.46 -8.78
C THR A 205 4.74 -4.38 -7.89
N SER A 206 5.29 -3.19 -7.67
CA SER A 206 6.40 -2.94 -6.75
C SER A 206 6.03 -3.27 -5.31
N THR A 207 4.85 -2.85 -4.86
CA THR A 207 4.29 -3.17 -3.53
C THR A 207 4.11 -4.67 -3.35
N ILE A 208 3.52 -5.35 -4.33
CA ILE A 208 3.31 -6.81 -4.29
C ILE A 208 4.66 -7.54 -4.18
N LEU A 209 5.63 -7.17 -5.01
CA LEU A 209 6.96 -7.78 -4.98
C LEU A 209 7.66 -7.54 -3.63
N ALA A 210 7.62 -6.33 -3.10
CA ALA A 210 8.22 -6.01 -1.81
C ALA A 210 7.57 -6.80 -0.67
N ALA A 211 6.24 -6.97 -0.67
CA ALA A 211 5.54 -7.81 0.30
C ALA A 211 5.99 -9.28 0.23
N PHE A 212 6.16 -9.84 -0.97
CA PHE A 212 6.68 -11.20 -1.14
C PHE A 212 8.13 -11.34 -0.69
N LEU A 213 8.97 -10.34 -0.95
CA LEU A 213 10.37 -10.35 -0.48
C LEU A 213 10.46 -10.32 1.04
N LEU A 214 9.68 -9.47 1.70
CA LEU A 214 9.65 -9.38 3.16
C LEU A 214 9.07 -10.67 3.78
N GLY A 215 7.97 -11.20 3.23
CA GLY A 215 7.42 -12.49 3.65
C GLY A 215 8.40 -13.65 3.43
N GLY A 216 9.08 -13.66 2.29
CA GLY A 216 10.13 -14.64 1.98
C GLY A 216 11.31 -14.57 2.97
N LEU A 217 11.73 -13.36 3.35
CA LEU A 217 12.76 -13.15 4.36
C LEU A 217 12.36 -13.77 5.72
N MET A 218 11.10 -13.55 6.16
CA MET A 218 10.57 -14.14 7.38
C MET A 218 10.60 -15.68 7.31
N LEU A 219 10.16 -16.28 6.20
CA LEU A 219 10.14 -17.74 6.01
C LEU A 219 11.55 -18.34 5.93
N ILE A 220 12.49 -17.68 5.24
CA ILE A 220 13.90 -18.11 5.17
C ILE A 220 14.53 -18.08 6.57
N GLY A 221 14.32 -17.02 7.34
CA GLY A 221 14.80 -16.92 8.71
C GLY A 221 14.23 -18.03 9.61
N ALA A 222 12.93 -18.34 9.49
CA ALA A 222 12.29 -19.45 10.19
C ALA A 222 12.87 -20.82 9.78
N ALA A 223 13.13 -21.02 8.48
CA ALA A 223 13.76 -22.25 7.98
C ALA A 223 15.20 -22.42 8.51
N VAL A 224 16.00 -21.36 8.50
CA VAL A 224 17.37 -21.38 9.06
C VAL A 224 17.33 -21.70 10.55
N SER A 225 16.43 -21.07 11.33
CA SER A 225 16.23 -21.33 12.74
C SER A 225 15.88 -22.80 13.01
N SER A 226 14.97 -23.35 12.20
CA SER A 226 14.57 -24.76 12.27
C SER A 226 15.72 -25.71 11.97
N LEU A 227 16.51 -25.43 10.93
CA LEU A 227 17.69 -26.24 10.56
C LEU A 227 18.77 -26.20 11.65
N MET A 228 18.98 -25.05 12.29
CA MET A 228 19.89 -24.93 13.43
C MET A 228 19.43 -25.83 14.58
N THR A 229 18.17 -25.75 14.97
CA THR A 229 17.59 -26.57 16.04
C THR A 229 17.64 -28.06 15.71
N ILE A 230 17.29 -28.48 14.49
CA ILE A 230 17.39 -29.87 14.02
C ILE A 230 18.84 -30.37 14.09
N SER A 231 19.82 -29.54 13.82
CA SER A 231 21.23 -29.92 13.90
C SER A 231 21.69 -30.15 15.32
N VAL A 232 21.14 -29.42 16.30
CA VAL A 232 21.37 -29.63 17.73
C VAL A 232 20.66 -30.92 18.20
N LEU A 233 19.39 -31.13 17.86
CA LEU A 233 18.61 -32.32 18.21
C LEU A 233 19.25 -33.60 17.67
N LYS A 234 19.88 -33.58 16.50
CA LYS A 234 20.60 -34.70 15.91
C LYS A 234 22.01 -34.92 16.51
N GLY A 235 22.38 -34.15 17.51
CA GLY A 235 23.72 -34.24 18.13
C GLY A 235 24.88 -33.83 17.22
N ARG A 236 24.61 -33.16 16.08
CA ARG A 236 25.66 -32.71 15.13
C ARG A 236 26.41 -31.47 15.63
N ARG A 237 25.76 -30.66 16.46
CA ARG A 237 26.32 -29.44 17.07
C ARG A 237 25.86 -29.36 18.54
N PRO A 238 26.69 -28.86 19.45
CA PRO A 238 26.28 -28.59 20.81
C PRO A 238 25.27 -27.46 20.88
N PRO A 239 24.32 -27.48 21.82
CA PRO A 239 23.49 -26.34 22.12
C PRO A 239 24.35 -25.15 22.57
N SER A 240 24.10 -23.97 22.05
CA SER A 240 24.90 -22.78 22.36
C SER A 240 24.01 -21.59 22.73
N ILE A 241 24.47 -20.76 23.65
CA ILE A 241 23.77 -19.52 24.02
C ILE A 241 23.66 -18.54 22.81
N ASN A 242 24.63 -18.57 21.90
CA ASN A 242 24.64 -17.73 20.71
C ASN A 242 23.45 -18.01 19.80
N SER A 243 22.97 -19.27 19.71
CA SER A 243 21.76 -19.62 18.95
C SER A 243 20.51 -19.03 19.59
N LEU A 244 20.41 -19.02 20.92
CA LEU A 244 19.29 -18.41 21.64
C LEU A 244 19.26 -16.89 21.44
N VAL A 245 20.42 -16.23 21.53
CA VAL A 245 20.53 -14.77 21.25
C VAL A 245 20.08 -14.47 19.82
N TRP A 246 20.50 -15.29 18.85
CA TRP A 246 20.11 -15.11 17.45
C TRP A 246 18.58 -15.28 17.26
N PHE A 247 17.96 -16.28 17.88
CA PHE A 247 16.50 -16.48 17.79
C PHE A 247 15.73 -15.33 18.44
N ALA A 248 16.19 -14.86 19.60
CA ALA A 248 15.59 -13.70 20.26
C ALA A 248 15.69 -12.45 19.41
N ALA A 249 16.88 -12.16 18.84
CA ALA A 249 17.09 -11.03 17.96
C ALA A 249 16.20 -11.12 16.70
N PHE A 250 16.08 -12.32 16.11
CA PHE A 250 15.22 -12.54 14.95
C PHE A 250 13.74 -12.37 15.30
N LEU A 251 13.29 -12.82 16.47
CA LEU A 251 11.93 -12.61 16.94
C LEU A 251 11.59 -11.11 17.00
N PHE A 252 12.48 -10.29 17.55
CA PHE A 252 12.29 -8.82 17.56
C PHE A 252 12.34 -8.21 16.15
N ALA A 253 13.24 -8.70 15.30
CA ALA A 253 13.35 -8.21 13.93
C ALA A 253 12.08 -8.49 13.11
N LEU A 254 11.35 -9.58 13.37
CA LEU A 254 10.10 -9.90 12.69
C LEU A 254 9.04 -8.80 12.82
N PHE A 255 8.91 -8.20 14.02
CA PHE A 255 7.98 -7.09 14.22
C PHE A 255 8.39 -5.87 13.39
N GLN A 256 9.70 -5.59 13.29
CA GLN A 256 10.18 -4.49 12.45
C GLN A 256 9.95 -4.76 10.97
N VAL A 257 10.21 -6.01 10.51
CA VAL A 257 9.96 -6.41 9.13
C VAL A 257 8.47 -6.31 8.79
N ARG A 258 7.58 -6.71 9.71
CA ARG A 258 6.12 -6.57 9.53
C ARG A 258 5.71 -5.11 9.39
N ASN A 259 6.26 -4.22 10.22
CA ASN A 259 5.95 -2.80 10.18
C ASN A 259 6.54 -2.08 8.95
N GLN A 260 7.42 -2.73 8.19
CA GLN A 260 7.97 -2.23 6.92
C GLN A 260 7.20 -2.73 5.70
N LEU A 261 6.06 -3.41 5.88
CA LEU A 261 5.22 -3.82 4.76
C LEU A 261 4.72 -2.57 4.01
N PRO A 262 4.91 -2.50 2.69
CA PRO A 262 4.57 -1.31 1.93
C PRO A 262 3.07 -1.04 1.91
N GLY A 263 2.70 0.24 2.06
CA GLY A 263 1.32 0.72 2.09
C GLY A 263 0.58 0.41 3.39
N ASP A 264 1.30 0.28 4.50
CA ASP A 264 0.83 0.21 5.89
C ASP A 264 -0.46 -0.63 6.08
N PRO A 265 -0.43 -1.94 5.71
CA PRO A 265 -1.62 -2.75 5.86
C PRO A 265 -1.99 -2.91 7.35
N PRO A 266 -3.30 -2.86 7.72
CA PRO A 266 -3.74 -3.03 9.09
C PRO A 266 -3.32 -4.38 9.67
N ASN A 267 -3.34 -4.49 11.01
CA ASN A 267 -3.03 -5.73 11.69
C ASN A 267 -4.14 -6.77 11.53
N GLY A 268 -3.77 -8.04 11.45
CA GLY A 268 -4.73 -9.15 11.40
C GLY A 268 -5.20 -9.53 9.99
N ILE A 269 -4.53 -9.04 8.97
CA ILE A 269 -4.76 -9.44 7.56
C ILE A 269 -4.32 -10.89 7.30
N LYS A 270 -4.71 -11.44 6.14
CA LYS A 270 -4.33 -12.82 5.76
C LYS A 270 -2.81 -13.02 5.75
N PHE A 271 -2.02 -12.03 5.38
CA PHE A 271 -0.57 -12.11 5.45
C PHE A 271 -0.08 -12.37 6.88
N ASP A 272 -0.63 -11.68 7.86
CA ASP A 272 -0.29 -11.90 9.27
C ASP A 272 -0.69 -13.30 9.71
N LEU A 273 -1.89 -13.75 9.34
CA LEU A 273 -2.42 -15.06 9.74
C LEU A 273 -1.63 -16.22 9.14
N PHE A 274 -1.19 -16.14 7.88
CA PHE A 274 -0.55 -17.24 7.18
C PHE A 274 0.98 -17.21 7.21
N ILE A 275 1.60 -16.05 7.44
CA ILE A 275 3.06 -15.90 7.42
C ILE A 275 3.57 -15.45 8.78
N PHE A 276 3.15 -14.27 9.24
CA PHE A 276 3.76 -13.62 10.40
C PHE A 276 3.52 -14.39 11.71
N TYR A 277 2.26 -14.70 12.06
CA TYR A 277 1.95 -15.42 13.30
C TYR A 277 2.48 -16.85 13.35
N PRO A 278 2.40 -17.67 12.27
CA PRO A 278 3.02 -19.00 12.26
C PRO A 278 4.54 -18.96 12.45
N VAL A 279 5.22 -17.97 11.86
CA VAL A 279 6.68 -17.81 12.04
C VAL A 279 7.02 -17.42 13.47
N ILE A 280 6.27 -16.51 14.09
CA ILE A 280 6.46 -16.15 15.51
C ILE A 280 6.24 -17.37 16.40
N LEU A 281 5.14 -18.10 16.23
CA LEU A 281 4.84 -19.27 17.02
C LEU A 281 5.94 -20.34 16.90
N LEU A 282 6.39 -20.59 15.67
CA LEU A 282 7.50 -21.50 15.41
C LEU A 282 8.77 -21.06 16.15
N LEU A 283 9.14 -19.79 16.09
CA LEU A 283 10.33 -19.28 16.79
C LEU A 283 10.23 -19.41 18.31
N ILE A 284 9.07 -19.14 18.89
CA ILE A 284 8.84 -19.33 20.33
C ILE A 284 9.08 -20.80 20.72
N ILE A 285 8.55 -21.74 19.92
CA ILE A 285 8.76 -23.17 20.14
C ILE A 285 10.26 -23.52 20.01
N LEU A 286 10.95 -23.01 18.99
CA LEU A 286 12.37 -23.26 18.77
C LEU A 286 13.23 -22.68 19.91
N ILE A 287 12.89 -21.51 20.44
CA ILE A 287 13.54 -20.91 21.61
C ILE A 287 13.35 -21.84 22.83
N ALA A 288 12.13 -22.28 23.09
CA ALA A 288 11.85 -23.16 24.22
C ALA A 288 12.66 -24.50 24.15
N ILE A 289 12.68 -25.13 22.96
CA ILE A 289 13.45 -26.35 22.72
C ILE A 289 14.95 -26.13 22.94
N ASN A 290 15.50 -25.05 22.36
CA ASN A 290 16.94 -24.75 22.48
C ASN A 290 17.32 -24.36 23.92
N THR A 291 16.43 -23.68 24.65
CA THR A 291 16.64 -23.36 26.07
C THR A 291 16.69 -24.64 26.92
N GLU A 292 15.77 -25.58 26.70
CA GLU A 292 15.76 -26.87 27.37
C GLU A 292 17.06 -27.66 27.10
N LEU A 293 17.44 -27.76 25.81
CA LEU A 293 18.68 -28.45 25.41
C LEU A 293 19.93 -27.79 25.97
N TRP A 294 19.93 -26.47 26.11
CA TRP A 294 21.05 -25.73 26.67
C TRP A 294 21.11 -25.89 28.18
N SER A 295 19.98 -25.84 28.90
CA SER A 295 19.94 -25.97 30.37
C SER A 295 20.31 -27.39 30.88
N ASN A 296 20.03 -28.39 30.06
CA ASN A 296 20.37 -29.79 30.38
C ASN A 296 21.77 -30.21 29.90
N ARG A 297 22.62 -29.27 29.63
CA ARG A 297 23.98 -29.50 29.16
C ARG A 297 24.92 -29.72 30.34
N ASP A 298 25.62 -30.89 30.36
CA ASP A 298 26.48 -31.35 31.46
C ASP A 298 27.90 -30.72 31.47
N ASP A 299 28.20 -29.78 30.52
CA ASP A 299 29.57 -29.24 30.33
C ASP A 299 29.83 -27.91 31.07
N TRP A 300 29.06 -27.59 32.10
CA TRP A 300 29.35 -26.48 33.01
C TRP A 300 30.55 -26.74 33.92
N ASP A 301 31.02 -27.97 33.97
CA ASP A 301 32.16 -28.33 34.76
C ASP A 301 33.46 -27.94 34.05
N LEU A 302 33.92 -26.73 34.35
CA LEU A 302 35.16 -26.16 33.80
C LEU A 302 36.40 -27.03 34.13
N GLU A 303 36.30 -27.99 35.05
CA GLU A 303 37.39 -28.87 35.43
C GLU A 303 37.54 -30.09 34.50
N ASN A 304 36.61 -30.31 33.57
CA ASN A 304 36.66 -31.47 32.67
C ASN A 304 36.61 -31.13 31.18
N PRO A 305 37.73 -30.66 30.56
CA PRO A 305 37.78 -30.26 29.15
C PRO A 305 37.60 -31.42 28.16
N ASN A 306 37.44 -32.67 28.63
CA ASN A 306 37.31 -33.89 27.84
C ASN A 306 35.90 -34.41 27.67
N VAL A 307 34.85 -33.66 28.03
CA VAL A 307 33.48 -34.04 27.73
C VAL A 307 33.24 -33.92 26.23
N ALA A 308 33.31 -35.04 25.56
CA ALA A 308 33.08 -35.13 24.13
C ALA A 308 31.66 -34.67 23.80
N ILE A 309 31.57 -33.67 22.93
CA ILE A 309 30.33 -33.22 22.29
C ILE A 309 29.65 -34.43 21.62
N GLY A 310 28.62 -34.98 22.24
CA GLY A 310 27.93 -36.14 21.69
C GLY A 310 27.59 -37.25 22.70
N GLY A 311 27.55 -36.98 23.97
CA GLY A 311 26.82 -37.81 24.94
C GLY A 311 27.36 -39.20 25.23
N LYS A 312 28.66 -39.45 25.08
CA LYS A 312 29.35 -40.59 25.73
C LYS A 312 30.54 -40.06 26.47
N ILE A 313 30.41 -39.98 27.80
CA ILE A 313 31.52 -39.75 28.73
C ILE A 313 32.49 -40.91 28.54
N LYS A 314 33.64 -40.68 27.89
CA LYS A 314 34.77 -41.60 28.05
C LYS A 314 35.30 -41.38 29.46
N LYS A 315 35.13 -42.39 30.33
CA LYS A 315 35.83 -42.40 31.60
C LYS A 315 37.32 -42.18 31.33
N PRO A 316 38.00 -41.31 32.12
CA PRO A 316 39.43 -41.18 32.01
C PRO A 316 40.05 -42.53 32.36
N GLU A 317 40.90 -43.06 31.46
CA GLU A 317 41.74 -44.19 31.79
C GLU A 317 42.65 -43.76 32.95
N SER A 318 42.49 -44.44 34.08
CA SER A 318 43.39 -44.30 35.22
C SER A 318 44.82 -44.67 34.78
N TYR A 319 45.68 -43.71 34.62
CA TYR A 319 47.11 -43.96 34.55
C TYR A 319 47.56 -44.42 35.93
N LEU A 320 47.83 -45.72 36.08
CA LEU A 320 48.66 -46.33 37.08
C LEU A 320 50.12 -46.24 36.67
#